data_463bb27633da317b912765f512483eb3
#
_entry.id   463bb27633da317b912765f512483eb3
#
_cell.length_a   1.000
_cell.length_b   1.000
_cell.length_c   1.000
_cell.angle_alpha   90.00
_cell.angle_beta   90.00
_cell.angle_gamma   90.00
#
_symmetry.space_group_name_H-M   'P 1'
#
loop_
_entity.id
_entity.type
_entity.pdbx_description
1 polymer ?
#
loop_
_entity_poly.entity_id
_entity_poly.type
_entity_poly.pdbx_seq_one_letter_code
_entity_poly.pdbx_strand_id
1 'polypeptide(L)'
;AKLAASMTQPLRLRRDYTSVGRKTFLVEQLPDGALPIYDKDPDVTAFVVGEEGENILAITKPRRVIFPLFEIASNPEIPLTQIKERRFDLIERAQDLARAQIQAAEDERVFAILDAVAANGFDSVAGQTNADLPVIAPLNGAVLADAYSLIERHDLRVARVFMNARDYADIRKFGRDILDIESQAALLKTGLQATLWGAQIITSRLVPVGTVYVCCEPEMFGRIPVRTELTVLSADDPKARTIGFSVFENLGIGAYNPRGLARLTVQR
;
A
#
# COMPACT_ATOMS: atom_id res chain seq x y z
N ALA A 1 16.16 -41.89 18.98
CA ALA A 1 15.26 -40.88 19.56
C ALA A 1 15.78 -39.44 19.38
N LYS A 2 17.12 -39.16 19.51
CA LYS A 2 17.68 -37.80 19.33
C LYS A 2 17.70 -37.34 17.87
N LEU A 3 17.88 -38.21 16.90
CA LEU A 3 17.84 -37.84 15.47
C LEU A 3 16.42 -37.43 15.02
N ALA A 4 15.39 -38.07 15.56
CA ALA A 4 14.01 -37.71 15.25
C ALA A 4 13.54 -36.41 15.89
N ALA A 5 14.21 -35.93 16.96
CA ALA A 5 13.90 -34.65 17.59
C ALA A 5 14.49 -33.44 16.83
N SER A 6 15.60 -33.66 16.07
CA SER A 6 16.23 -32.57 15.29
C SER A 6 15.50 -32.20 13.99
N MET A 7 14.55 -33.03 13.54
CA MET A 7 13.80 -32.82 12.28
C MET A 7 12.43 -32.14 12.49
N THR A 8 12.22 -31.50 13.64
CA THR A 8 10.90 -31.00 14.06
C THR A 8 10.56 -29.58 13.62
N GLN A 9 11.50 -28.83 13.03
CA GLN A 9 11.20 -27.48 12.55
C GLN A 9 10.74 -27.51 11.09
N PRO A 10 9.65 -26.80 10.75
CA PRO A 10 9.21 -26.68 9.38
C PRO A 10 10.27 -25.94 8.54
N LEU A 11 10.58 -26.47 7.35
CA LEU A 11 11.44 -25.80 6.39
C LEU A 11 10.71 -24.58 5.84
N ARG A 12 11.23 -23.40 6.16
CA ARG A 12 10.69 -22.12 5.65
C ARG A 12 11.40 -21.80 4.34
N LEU A 13 10.70 -21.93 3.23
CA LEU A 13 11.22 -21.61 1.89
C LEU A 13 11.25 -20.10 1.62
N ARG A 14 10.44 -19.34 2.30
CA ARG A 14 10.37 -17.86 2.20
C ARG A 14 9.97 -17.24 3.53
N ARG A 15 10.26 -15.96 3.67
CA ARG A 15 9.76 -15.17 4.81
C ARG A 15 8.24 -15.01 4.71
N ASP A 16 7.58 -14.95 5.85
CA ASP A 16 6.18 -14.60 5.93
C ASP A 16 5.97 -13.18 5.39
N TYR A 17 4.82 -12.95 4.78
CA TYR A 17 4.50 -11.65 4.22
C TYR A 17 4.26 -10.64 5.34
N THR A 18 4.73 -9.43 5.15
CA THR A 18 4.45 -8.29 6.03
C THR A 18 3.77 -7.22 5.20
N SER A 19 2.58 -6.79 5.63
CA SER A 19 1.80 -5.76 4.94
C SER A 19 2.55 -4.44 4.86
N VAL A 20 2.45 -3.81 3.71
CA VAL A 20 2.98 -2.48 3.43
C VAL A 20 1.91 -1.52 2.89
N GLY A 21 0.78 -2.03 2.45
CA GLY A 21 -0.30 -1.26 1.82
C GLY A 21 -0.93 -0.24 2.75
N ARG A 22 -1.16 -0.61 4.00
CA ARG A 22 -1.70 0.31 5.04
C ARG A 22 -0.84 1.55 5.27
N LYS A 23 0.42 1.52 4.88
CA LYS A 23 1.28 2.71 4.96
C LYS A 23 0.90 3.78 3.94
N THR A 24 0.19 3.44 2.86
CA THR A 24 -0.19 4.37 1.81
C THR A 24 -1.35 5.26 2.20
N PHE A 25 -2.24 4.77 3.05
CA PHE A 25 -3.50 5.40 3.43
C PHE A 25 -3.56 5.69 4.93
N LEU A 26 -4.42 6.60 5.31
CA LEU A 26 -4.79 6.79 6.72
C LEU A 26 -5.77 5.68 7.13
N VAL A 27 -5.38 4.89 8.13
CA VAL A 27 -6.26 3.84 8.69
C VAL A 27 -7.17 4.46 9.74
N GLU A 28 -8.48 4.23 9.61
CA GLU A 28 -9.49 4.77 10.51
C GLU A 28 -10.44 3.64 10.95
N GLN A 29 -10.65 3.52 12.25
CA GLN A 29 -11.61 2.58 12.81
C GLN A 29 -13.04 3.14 12.69
N LEU A 30 -13.94 2.38 12.08
CA LEU A 30 -15.34 2.75 11.99
C LEU A 30 -16.09 2.25 13.22
N PRO A 31 -16.88 3.12 13.88
CA PRO A 31 -17.84 2.70 14.90
C PRO A 31 -18.87 1.72 14.32
N ASP A 32 -19.41 0.85 15.17
CA ASP A 32 -20.46 -0.09 14.77
C ASP A 32 -21.66 0.62 14.16
N GLY A 33 -22.09 0.13 12.99
CA GLY A 33 -23.21 0.70 12.25
C GLY A 33 -22.89 1.96 11.44
N ALA A 34 -21.70 2.54 11.57
CA ALA A 34 -21.31 3.70 10.78
C ALA A 34 -21.09 3.33 9.29
N LEU A 35 -21.49 4.23 8.41
CA LEU A 35 -21.18 4.14 6.99
C LEU A 35 -19.91 4.95 6.68
N PRO A 36 -19.01 4.45 5.83
CA PRO A 36 -17.79 5.16 5.44
C PRO A 36 -18.10 6.23 4.40
N ILE A 37 -18.74 7.30 4.86
CA ILE A 37 -19.14 8.46 4.05
C ILE A 37 -18.26 9.63 4.46
N TYR A 38 -17.54 10.19 3.48
CA TYR A 38 -16.63 11.30 3.71
C TYR A 38 -17.03 12.49 2.84
N ASP A 39 -17.02 13.66 3.43
CA ASP A 39 -17.20 14.90 2.68
C ASP A 39 -15.83 15.35 2.14
N LYS A 40 -15.75 15.60 0.82
CA LYS A 40 -14.56 16.14 0.19
C LYS A 40 -14.53 17.63 0.40
N ASP A 41 -13.36 18.18 0.72
CA ASP A 41 -13.18 19.61 0.87
C ASP A 41 -13.65 20.37 -0.39
N PRO A 42 -14.41 21.44 -0.20
CA PRO A 42 -14.89 22.22 -1.31
C PRO A 42 -13.75 23.04 -1.96
N ASP A 43 -13.76 23.14 -3.28
CA ASP A 43 -12.87 24.05 -3.99
C ASP A 43 -13.33 25.48 -3.74
N VAL A 44 -12.49 26.26 -3.05
CA VAL A 44 -12.74 27.69 -2.78
C VAL A 44 -11.80 28.53 -3.62
N THR A 45 -12.34 29.45 -4.40
CA THR A 45 -11.55 30.36 -5.22
C THR A 45 -11.56 31.76 -4.60
N ALA A 46 -10.39 32.33 -4.40
CA ALA A 46 -10.27 33.72 -3.97
C ALA A 46 -10.20 34.66 -5.20
N PHE A 47 -10.92 35.73 -5.13
CA PHE A 47 -10.93 36.79 -6.19
C PHE A 47 -10.36 38.06 -5.64
N VAL A 48 -9.56 38.76 -6.46
CA VAL A 48 -9.12 40.13 -6.18
C VAL A 48 -10.20 41.07 -6.71
N VAL A 49 -10.82 41.81 -5.81
CA VAL A 49 -11.87 42.76 -6.15
C VAL A 49 -11.27 44.18 -6.03
N GLY A 50 -11.43 44.99 -7.06
CA GLY A 50 -11.00 46.40 -7.03
C GLY A 50 -11.90 47.25 -6.12
N GLU A 51 -11.47 48.49 -5.81
CA GLU A 51 -12.20 49.40 -4.89
C GLU A 51 -13.66 49.65 -5.28
N GLU A 52 -14.00 49.58 -6.57
CA GLU A 52 -15.36 49.76 -7.10
C GLU A 52 -15.96 48.45 -7.68
N GLY A 53 -15.33 47.30 -7.42
CA GLY A 53 -15.74 46.01 -7.97
C GLY A 53 -16.87 45.37 -7.18
N GLU A 54 -17.76 44.66 -7.88
CA GLU A 54 -18.80 43.81 -7.25
C GLU A 54 -18.18 42.52 -6.67
N ASN A 55 -18.66 42.10 -5.52
CA ASN A 55 -18.25 40.82 -4.93
C ASN A 55 -18.76 39.65 -5.78
N ILE A 56 -17.81 38.79 -6.17
CA ILE A 56 -18.11 37.55 -6.90
C ILE A 56 -18.50 36.47 -5.92
N LEU A 57 -19.76 36.04 -5.98
CA LEU A 57 -20.26 34.91 -5.16
C LEU A 57 -19.95 33.58 -5.83
N ALA A 58 -19.04 32.80 -5.26
CA ALA A 58 -18.79 31.43 -5.67
C ALA A 58 -19.60 30.47 -4.77
N ILE A 59 -20.55 29.74 -5.36
CA ILE A 59 -21.31 28.71 -4.63
C ILE A 59 -20.49 27.41 -4.66
N THR A 60 -19.97 27.06 -3.51
CA THR A 60 -19.20 25.83 -3.32
C THR A 60 -20.10 24.71 -2.86
N LYS A 61 -20.11 23.59 -3.57
CA LYS A 61 -20.90 22.40 -3.21
C LYS A 61 -19.96 21.30 -2.72
N PRO A 62 -20.07 20.88 -1.46
CA PRO A 62 -19.28 19.74 -0.98
C PRO A 62 -19.72 18.47 -1.73
N ARG A 63 -18.74 17.62 -2.06
CA ARG A 63 -18.98 16.32 -2.67
C ARG A 63 -18.77 15.24 -1.65
N ARG A 64 -19.68 14.27 -1.61
CA ARG A 64 -19.56 13.09 -0.76
C ARG A 64 -18.94 11.94 -1.51
N VAL A 65 -18.05 11.25 -0.82
CA VAL A 65 -17.41 10.04 -1.31
C VAL A 65 -17.75 8.90 -0.36
N ILE A 66 -18.20 7.78 -0.91
CA ILE A 66 -18.53 6.58 -0.14
C ILE A 66 -17.53 5.50 -0.51
N PHE A 67 -16.86 4.94 0.48
CA PHE A 67 -15.96 3.81 0.27
C PHE A 67 -16.70 2.50 0.54
N PRO A 68 -16.84 1.60 -0.45
CA PRO A 68 -17.47 0.32 -0.23
C PRO A 68 -16.65 -0.54 0.73
N LEU A 69 -17.31 -1.14 1.71
CA LEU A 69 -16.68 -2.14 2.59
C LEU A 69 -16.75 -3.51 1.92
N PHE A 70 -15.69 -4.28 2.10
CA PHE A 70 -15.60 -5.67 1.68
C PHE A 70 -14.90 -6.50 2.76
N GLU A 71 -15.12 -7.80 2.72
CA GLU A 71 -14.52 -8.75 3.64
C GLU A 71 -13.46 -9.57 2.93
N ILE A 72 -12.33 -9.75 3.60
CA ILE A 72 -11.29 -10.69 3.20
C ILE A 72 -11.27 -11.79 4.24
N ALA A 73 -11.41 -13.05 3.81
CA ALA A 73 -11.43 -14.19 4.71
C ALA A 73 -10.53 -15.32 4.21
N SER A 74 -10.00 -16.08 5.17
CA SER A 74 -9.23 -17.29 4.93
C SER A 74 -9.65 -18.35 5.96
N ASN A 75 -10.07 -19.52 5.50
CA ASN A 75 -10.61 -20.57 6.34
C ASN A 75 -9.75 -21.85 6.22
N PRO A 76 -8.57 -21.91 6.88
CA PRO A 76 -7.75 -23.11 6.88
C PRO A 76 -8.38 -24.21 7.75
N GLU A 77 -8.46 -25.42 7.22
CA GLU A 77 -8.87 -26.64 7.93
C GLU A 77 -7.75 -27.66 7.96
N ILE A 78 -7.56 -28.28 9.13
CA ILE A 78 -6.50 -29.25 9.36
C ILE A 78 -7.11 -30.55 9.86
N PRO A 79 -6.90 -31.69 9.18
CA PRO A 79 -7.36 -32.99 9.65
C PRO A 79 -6.70 -33.40 10.97
N LEU A 80 -7.47 -33.94 11.92
CA LEU A 80 -6.98 -34.38 13.24
C LEU A 80 -5.87 -35.45 13.12
N THR A 81 -5.88 -36.25 12.08
CA THR A 81 -4.82 -37.23 11.82
C THR A 81 -3.47 -36.57 11.61
N GLN A 82 -3.42 -35.49 10.86
CA GLN A 82 -2.18 -34.76 10.60
C GLN A 82 -1.64 -34.07 11.85
N ILE A 83 -2.50 -33.56 12.73
CA ILE A 83 -2.11 -32.93 14.00
C ILE A 83 -1.42 -33.96 14.91
N LYS A 84 -1.94 -35.18 15.00
CA LYS A 84 -1.37 -36.27 15.81
C LYS A 84 -0.02 -36.79 15.29
N GLU A 85 0.18 -36.74 13.97
CA GLU A 85 1.40 -37.22 13.32
C GLU A 85 2.55 -36.19 13.31
N ARG A 86 2.22 -34.91 13.46
CA ARG A 86 3.20 -33.81 13.40
C ARG A 86 3.76 -33.49 14.78
N ARG A 87 5.04 -33.10 14.79
CA ARG A 87 5.77 -32.75 16.01
C ARG A 87 5.96 -31.25 16.24
N PHE A 88 5.44 -30.42 15.34
CA PHE A 88 5.40 -28.97 15.48
C PHE A 88 3.97 -28.49 15.53
N ASP A 89 3.75 -27.32 16.06
CA ASP A 89 2.41 -26.74 16.13
C ASP A 89 1.96 -26.32 14.72
N LEU A 90 1.24 -27.25 14.09
CA LEU A 90 0.67 -27.05 12.77
C LEU A 90 -0.46 -26.02 12.79
N ILE A 91 -1.15 -25.92 13.93
CA ILE A 91 -2.29 -25.03 14.14
C ILE A 91 -1.81 -23.58 14.14
N GLU A 92 -0.86 -23.26 15.02
CA GLU A 92 -0.26 -21.91 15.10
C GLU A 92 0.30 -21.50 13.74
N ARG A 93 1.02 -22.40 13.08
CA ARG A 93 1.59 -22.10 11.77
C ARG A 93 0.54 -21.86 10.69
N ALA A 94 -0.58 -22.59 10.71
CA ALA A 94 -1.69 -22.38 9.77
C ALA A 94 -2.37 -21.03 9.99
N GLN A 95 -2.54 -20.61 11.25
CA GLN A 95 -3.07 -19.29 11.60
C GLN A 95 -2.15 -18.17 11.11
N ASP A 96 -0.84 -18.28 11.34
CA ASP A 96 0.14 -17.30 10.88
C ASP A 96 0.15 -17.17 9.36
N LEU A 97 0.08 -18.30 8.66
CA LEU A 97 0.00 -18.29 7.20
C LEU A 97 -1.30 -17.70 6.70
N ALA A 98 -2.43 -17.97 7.35
CA ALA A 98 -3.72 -17.36 7.00
C ALA A 98 -3.70 -15.85 7.18
N ARG A 99 -3.17 -15.36 8.31
CA ARG A 99 -2.96 -13.92 8.54
C ARG A 99 -2.09 -13.28 7.46
N ALA A 100 -0.95 -13.91 7.14
CA ALA A 100 -0.05 -13.41 6.11
C ALA A 100 -0.69 -13.39 4.70
N GLN A 101 -1.58 -14.34 4.39
CA GLN A 101 -2.33 -14.37 3.13
C GLN A 101 -3.39 -13.28 3.07
N ILE A 102 -4.11 -13.01 4.15
CA ILE A 102 -5.08 -11.91 4.23
C ILE A 102 -4.36 -10.58 4.02
N GLN A 103 -3.25 -10.34 4.73
CA GLN A 103 -2.44 -9.14 4.53
C GLN A 103 -1.92 -9.00 3.09
N ALA A 104 -1.55 -10.10 2.44
CA ALA A 104 -1.14 -10.07 1.04
C ALA A 104 -2.32 -9.72 0.12
N ALA A 105 -3.50 -10.26 0.37
CA ALA A 105 -4.71 -9.96 -0.40
C ALA A 105 -5.16 -8.51 -0.20
N GLU A 106 -5.05 -7.96 1.02
CA GLU A 106 -5.28 -6.54 1.30
C GLU A 106 -4.33 -5.67 0.47
N ASP A 107 -3.03 -5.95 0.51
CA ASP A 107 -2.02 -5.19 -0.23
C ASP A 107 -2.21 -5.29 -1.75
N GLU A 108 -2.63 -6.45 -2.28
CA GLU A 108 -3.02 -6.57 -3.71
C GLU A 108 -4.14 -5.62 -4.08
N ARG A 109 -5.16 -5.49 -3.22
CA ARG A 109 -6.26 -4.54 -3.43
C ARG A 109 -5.78 -3.10 -3.36
N VAL A 110 -4.90 -2.78 -2.41
CA VAL A 110 -4.27 -1.46 -2.31
C VAL A 110 -3.55 -1.13 -3.62
N PHE A 111 -2.66 -1.99 -4.11
CA PHE A 111 -1.91 -1.72 -5.34
C PHE A 111 -2.81 -1.66 -6.58
N ALA A 112 -3.87 -2.47 -6.66
CA ALA A 112 -4.86 -2.36 -7.73
C ALA A 112 -5.59 -1.01 -7.72
N ILE A 113 -5.91 -0.48 -6.53
CA ILE A 113 -6.52 0.85 -6.39
C ILE A 113 -5.52 1.95 -6.78
N LEU A 114 -4.24 1.85 -6.36
CA LEU A 114 -3.20 2.79 -6.78
C LEU A 114 -3.07 2.82 -8.31
N ASP A 115 -3.08 1.66 -8.96
CA ASP A 115 -3.01 1.56 -10.41
C ASP A 115 -4.23 2.19 -11.09
N ALA A 116 -5.43 1.92 -10.58
CA ALA A 116 -6.66 2.51 -11.08
C ALA A 116 -6.71 4.03 -10.89
N VAL A 117 -6.25 4.53 -9.74
CA VAL A 117 -6.19 5.98 -9.45
C VAL A 117 -5.18 6.66 -10.37
N ALA A 118 -4.00 6.06 -10.57
CA ALA A 118 -2.99 6.61 -11.47
C ALA A 118 -3.50 6.66 -12.93
N ALA A 119 -4.20 5.61 -13.38
CA ALA A 119 -4.75 5.54 -14.73
C ALA A 119 -5.91 6.52 -14.98
N ASN A 120 -6.73 6.79 -13.93
CA ASN A 120 -7.92 7.63 -14.02
C ASN A 120 -7.75 8.98 -13.33
N GLY A 121 -6.63 9.18 -12.63
CA GLY A 121 -6.31 10.44 -11.97
C GLY A 121 -6.11 11.53 -13.00
N PHE A 122 -7.03 12.49 -13.04
CA PHE A 122 -6.99 13.59 -13.98
C PHE A 122 -6.59 14.87 -13.29
N ASP A 123 -5.54 15.51 -13.76
CA ASP A 123 -5.20 16.85 -13.36
C ASP A 123 -5.92 17.86 -14.25
N SER A 124 -6.96 18.49 -13.71
CA SER A 124 -7.74 19.51 -14.41
C SER A 124 -6.93 20.75 -14.84
N VAL A 125 -5.78 20.97 -14.21
CA VAL A 125 -4.94 22.15 -14.52
C VAL A 125 -4.09 21.93 -15.76
N ALA A 126 -3.57 20.70 -15.94
CA ALA A 126 -2.68 20.39 -17.07
C ALA A 126 -3.30 19.49 -18.14
N GLY A 127 -4.49 18.93 -17.87
CA GLY A 127 -5.10 17.97 -18.78
C GLY A 127 -4.35 16.63 -18.87
N GLN A 128 -3.43 16.38 -17.95
CA GLN A 128 -2.55 15.21 -17.92
C GLN A 128 -2.89 14.32 -16.74
N THR A 129 -2.77 13.02 -16.90
CA THR A 129 -2.83 12.07 -15.80
C THR A 129 -1.46 11.95 -15.13
N ASN A 130 -1.43 11.65 -13.85
CA ASN A 130 -0.17 11.39 -13.13
C ASN A 130 0.48 10.05 -13.52
N ALA A 131 -0.08 9.33 -14.49
CA ALA A 131 0.47 8.12 -15.09
C ALA A 131 1.19 8.38 -16.42
N ASP A 132 1.09 9.59 -16.97
CA ASP A 132 1.61 9.94 -18.30
C ASP A 132 3.10 10.33 -18.27
N LEU A 133 3.83 9.81 -17.30
CA LEU A 133 5.27 9.94 -17.25
C LEU A 133 5.94 9.09 -18.34
N PRO A 134 7.04 9.55 -18.93
CA PRO A 134 7.71 8.80 -19.99
C PRO A 134 8.16 7.43 -19.48
N VAL A 135 7.95 6.41 -20.32
CA VAL A 135 8.49 5.06 -20.07
C VAL A 135 10.00 5.11 -20.21
N ILE A 136 10.69 4.64 -19.20
CA ILE A 136 12.15 4.69 -19.12
C ILE A 136 12.77 3.32 -18.88
N ALA A 137 14.00 3.19 -19.30
CA ALA A 137 14.86 2.05 -18.99
C ALA A 137 16.32 2.52 -18.89
N PRO A 138 17.01 2.26 -17.79
CA PRO A 138 16.55 1.84 -16.45
C PRO A 138 16.00 3.01 -15.62
N LEU A 139 15.50 2.74 -14.41
CA LEU A 139 15.11 3.78 -13.46
C LEU A 139 16.30 4.66 -13.15
N ASN A 140 16.13 5.98 -13.30
CA ASN A 140 17.16 6.97 -13.00
C ASN A 140 16.63 8.08 -12.08
N GLY A 141 17.55 8.85 -11.48
CA GLY A 141 17.18 9.91 -10.53
C GLY A 141 16.41 11.05 -11.18
N ALA A 142 16.67 11.39 -12.44
CA ALA A 142 16.00 12.49 -13.12
C ALA A 142 14.49 12.23 -13.24
N VAL A 143 14.11 11.06 -13.72
CA VAL A 143 12.69 10.71 -13.87
C VAL A 143 12.00 10.51 -12.53
N LEU A 144 12.73 10.04 -11.52
CA LEU A 144 12.17 9.99 -10.17
C LEU A 144 11.92 11.41 -9.63
N ALA A 145 12.79 12.37 -9.91
CA ALA A 145 12.59 13.78 -9.58
C ALA A 145 11.38 14.39 -10.34
N ASP A 146 11.17 14.01 -11.60
CA ASP A 146 9.99 14.43 -12.36
C ASP A 146 8.71 13.90 -11.71
N ALA A 147 8.70 12.64 -11.22
CA ALA A 147 7.57 12.09 -10.49
C ALA A 147 7.28 12.82 -9.17
N TYR A 148 8.32 13.24 -8.45
CA TYR A 148 8.16 14.07 -7.26
C TYR A 148 7.53 15.40 -7.61
N SER A 149 8.02 16.06 -8.67
CA SER A 149 7.53 17.37 -9.10
C SER A 149 6.04 17.37 -9.45
N LEU A 150 5.51 16.24 -9.98
CA LEU A 150 4.08 16.08 -10.28
C LEU A 150 3.19 16.14 -9.04
N ILE A 151 3.70 15.72 -7.89
CA ILE A 151 2.99 15.75 -6.62
C ILE A 151 3.21 17.10 -5.94
N GLU A 152 4.45 17.55 -5.90
CA GLU A 152 4.85 18.79 -5.20
C GLU A 152 4.25 20.05 -5.82
N ARG A 153 3.96 20.06 -7.12
CA ARG A 153 3.24 21.19 -7.79
C ARG A 153 1.83 21.45 -7.24
N HIS A 154 1.29 20.51 -6.46
CA HIS A 154 -0.01 20.62 -5.80
C HIS A 154 0.11 20.94 -4.30
N ASP A 155 1.28 21.43 -3.86
CA ASP A 155 1.59 21.69 -2.45
C ASP A 155 1.48 20.43 -1.56
N LEU A 156 1.69 19.24 -2.16
CA LEU A 156 1.71 17.96 -1.48
C LEU A 156 3.14 17.49 -1.31
N ARG A 157 3.45 16.92 -0.15
CA ARG A 157 4.77 16.36 0.12
C ARG A 157 4.80 14.88 -0.21
N VAL A 158 5.84 14.45 -0.93
CA VAL A 158 6.09 13.03 -1.16
C VAL A 158 6.58 12.36 0.13
N ALA A 159 5.88 11.31 0.55
CA ALA A 159 6.20 10.59 1.77
C ALA A 159 6.72 9.18 1.51
N ARG A 160 6.24 8.50 0.47
CA ARG A 160 6.55 7.10 0.22
C ARG A 160 6.68 6.76 -1.26
N VAL A 161 7.60 5.82 -1.52
CA VAL A 161 7.82 5.28 -2.87
C VAL A 161 7.73 3.76 -2.77
N PHE A 162 6.80 3.16 -3.51
CA PHE A 162 6.62 1.71 -3.57
C PHE A 162 7.15 1.17 -4.88
N MET A 163 7.92 0.09 -4.80
CA MET A 163 8.49 -0.55 -5.98
C MET A 163 8.75 -2.04 -5.75
N ASN A 164 8.97 -2.76 -6.84
CA ASN A 164 9.42 -4.14 -6.77
C ASN A 164 10.92 -4.20 -6.38
N ALA A 165 11.32 -5.27 -5.72
CA ALA A 165 12.73 -5.50 -5.37
C ALA A 165 13.67 -5.53 -6.61
N ARG A 166 13.13 -5.91 -7.78
CA ARG A 166 13.87 -5.88 -9.05
C ARG A 166 14.16 -4.46 -9.53
N ASP A 167 13.18 -3.56 -9.38
CA ASP A 167 13.33 -2.16 -9.77
C ASP A 167 14.19 -1.41 -8.75
N TYR A 168 14.12 -1.79 -7.49
CA TYR A 168 15.01 -1.30 -6.44
C TYR A 168 16.50 -1.57 -6.73
N ALA A 169 16.82 -2.59 -7.52
CA ALA A 169 18.20 -2.85 -7.94
C ALA A 169 18.83 -1.68 -8.72
N ASP A 170 18.03 -0.84 -9.40
CA ASP A 170 18.54 0.33 -10.12
C ASP A 170 18.91 1.45 -9.15
N ILE A 171 18.17 1.61 -8.04
CA ILE A 171 18.53 2.57 -6.97
C ILE A 171 19.89 2.21 -6.36
N ARG A 172 20.20 0.93 -6.24
CA ARG A 172 21.52 0.48 -5.74
C ARG A 172 22.67 0.85 -6.67
N LYS A 173 22.38 1.19 -7.94
CA LYS A 173 23.36 1.61 -8.93
C LYS A 173 23.54 3.13 -9.00
N PHE A 174 22.75 3.90 -8.23
CA PHE A 174 22.87 5.36 -8.21
C PHE A 174 24.24 5.78 -7.72
N GLY A 175 24.83 6.71 -8.44
CA GLY A 175 26.15 7.27 -8.17
C GLY A 175 26.12 8.44 -7.18
N ARG A 176 27.25 9.10 -7.04
CA ARG A 176 27.45 10.27 -6.16
C ARG A 176 26.75 11.54 -6.65
N ASP A 177 26.26 11.54 -7.85
CA ASP A 177 25.46 12.58 -8.46
C ASP A 177 24.05 12.65 -7.88
N ILE A 178 23.56 11.54 -7.30
CA ILE A 178 22.21 11.41 -6.74
C ILE A 178 22.26 11.16 -5.23
N LEU A 179 23.22 10.36 -4.78
CA LEU A 179 23.38 9.97 -3.38
C LEU A 179 24.59 10.66 -2.75
N ASP A 180 24.40 11.20 -1.54
CA ASP A 180 25.50 11.71 -0.73
C ASP A 180 26.41 10.58 -0.23
N ILE A 181 27.58 10.94 0.31
CA ILE A 181 28.59 9.97 0.76
C ILE A 181 28.04 9.06 1.87
N GLU A 182 27.23 9.60 2.78
CA GLU A 182 26.68 8.83 3.91
C GLU A 182 25.62 7.83 3.42
N SER A 183 24.70 8.27 2.56
CA SER A 183 23.68 7.41 1.95
C SER A 183 24.31 6.30 1.10
N GLN A 184 25.36 6.64 0.33
CA GLN A 184 26.08 5.65 -0.46
C GLN A 184 26.82 4.65 0.43
N ALA A 185 27.45 5.10 1.51
CA ALA A 185 28.11 4.22 2.47
C ALA A 185 27.10 3.31 3.20
N ALA A 186 25.93 3.82 3.57
CA ALA A 186 24.86 3.03 4.14
C ALA A 186 24.35 1.98 3.15
N LEU A 187 24.12 2.36 1.89
CA LEU A 187 23.72 1.45 0.83
C LEU A 187 24.74 0.32 0.60
N LEU A 188 26.02 0.64 0.60
CA LEU A 188 27.11 -0.35 0.44
C LEU A 188 27.20 -1.30 1.66
N LYS A 189 26.96 -0.80 2.87
CA LYS A 189 27.03 -1.62 4.09
C LYS A 189 25.80 -2.50 4.30
N THR A 190 24.61 -1.93 4.09
CA THR A 190 23.34 -2.60 4.40
C THR A 190 22.63 -3.16 3.18
N GLY A 191 22.97 -2.70 1.98
CA GLY A 191 22.26 -2.99 0.74
C GLY A 191 20.88 -2.33 0.64
N LEU A 192 20.55 -1.44 1.60
CA LEU A 192 19.25 -0.80 1.69
C LEU A 192 19.40 0.72 1.75
N GLN A 193 18.69 1.42 0.87
CA GLN A 193 18.42 2.85 0.98
C GLN A 193 16.99 3.01 1.48
N ALA A 194 16.85 3.42 2.73
CA ALA A 194 15.54 3.51 3.36
C ALA A 194 14.77 4.78 2.96
N THR A 195 15.49 5.86 2.68
CA THR A 195 14.92 7.17 2.34
C THR A 195 15.66 7.79 1.16
N LEU A 196 14.92 8.46 0.27
CA LEU A 196 15.47 9.23 -0.83
C LEU A 196 14.68 10.55 -0.91
N TRP A 197 15.40 11.69 -0.84
CA TRP A 197 14.81 13.04 -0.83
C TRP A 197 13.66 13.23 0.17
N GLY A 198 13.79 12.61 1.36
CA GLY A 198 12.80 12.69 2.43
C GLY A 198 11.67 11.66 2.35
N ALA A 199 11.51 10.95 1.24
CA ALA A 199 10.50 9.90 1.10
C ALA A 199 11.04 8.51 1.45
N GLN A 200 10.24 7.71 2.12
CA GLN A 200 10.58 6.32 2.47
C GLN A 200 10.42 5.40 1.26
N ILE A 201 11.47 4.65 0.92
CA ILE A 201 11.42 3.61 -0.10
C ILE A 201 10.94 2.31 0.53
N ILE A 202 9.89 1.74 -0.03
CA ILE A 202 9.28 0.49 0.43
C ILE A 202 9.26 -0.50 -0.73
N THR A 203 9.87 -1.66 -0.52
CA THR A 203 9.87 -2.73 -1.51
C THR A 203 8.80 -3.77 -1.18
N SER A 204 7.99 -4.13 -2.17
CA SER A 204 7.02 -5.21 -2.06
C SER A 204 7.05 -6.11 -3.28
N ARG A 205 6.86 -7.41 -3.06
CA ARG A 205 6.75 -8.40 -4.14
C ARG A 205 5.44 -8.29 -4.93
N LEU A 206 4.43 -7.64 -4.34
CA LEU A 206 3.11 -7.47 -4.93
C LEU A 206 3.05 -6.29 -5.90
N VAL A 207 3.99 -5.36 -5.81
CA VAL A 207 4.14 -4.32 -6.83
C VAL A 207 4.60 -4.96 -8.13
N PRO A 208 3.92 -4.72 -9.26
CA PRO A 208 4.35 -5.24 -10.56
C PRO A 208 5.77 -4.79 -10.91
N VAL A 209 6.54 -5.70 -11.51
CA VAL A 209 7.89 -5.35 -12.00
C VAL A 209 7.77 -4.29 -13.10
N GLY A 210 8.59 -3.28 -13.03
CA GLY A 210 8.54 -2.15 -13.96
C GLY A 210 7.53 -1.06 -13.57
N THR A 211 6.94 -1.14 -12.38
CA THR A 211 6.04 -0.11 -11.87
C THR A 211 6.56 0.47 -10.57
N VAL A 212 6.59 1.79 -10.49
CA VAL A 212 6.95 2.53 -9.28
C VAL A 212 5.83 3.51 -8.93
N TYR A 213 5.31 3.41 -7.72
CA TYR A 213 4.31 4.34 -7.19
C TYR A 213 4.97 5.33 -6.24
N VAL A 214 4.79 6.60 -6.52
CA VAL A 214 5.22 7.71 -5.67
C VAL A 214 3.96 8.29 -5.03
N CYS A 215 3.91 8.32 -3.69
CA CYS A 215 2.72 8.67 -2.93
C CYS A 215 3.01 9.83 -1.97
N CYS A 216 2.06 10.73 -1.83
CA CYS A 216 2.09 11.78 -0.82
C CYS A 216 1.83 11.23 0.59
N GLU A 217 1.70 12.12 1.55
CA GLU A 217 1.33 11.77 2.92
C GLU A 217 -0.04 11.07 2.96
N PRO A 218 -0.19 10.01 3.78
CA PRO A 218 -1.42 9.21 3.84
C PRO A 218 -2.68 10.02 4.12
N GLU A 219 -2.56 11.03 4.96
CA GLU A 219 -3.67 11.89 5.39
C GLU A 219 -4.26 12.69 4.22
N MET A 220 -3.42 13.04 3.23
CA MET A 220 -3.81 13.83 2.05
C MET A 220 -4.19 12.96 0.85
N PHE A 221 -3.94 11.65 0.90
CA PHE A 221 -4.16 10.76 -0.23
C PHE A 221 -5.50 10.01 -0.17
N GLY A 222 -5.75 9.30 0.94
CA GLY A 222 -6.92 8.46 1.06
C GLY A 222 -7.07 7.81 2.43
N ARG A 223 -8.13 6.99 2.59
CA ARG A 223 -8.43 6.34 3.87
C ARG A 223 -8.73 4.86 3.69
N ILE A 224 -8.42 4.10 4.73
CA ILE A 224 -8.84 2.71 4.91
C ILE A 224 -9.79 2.68 6.12
N PRO A 225 -11.11 2.80 5.91
CA PRO A 225 -12.08 2.56 6.97
C PRO A 225 -12.09 1.07 7.34
N VAL A 226 -11.77 0.73 8.57
CA VAL A 226 -11.77 -0.62 9.11
C VAL A 226 -12.97 -0.80 10.01
N ARG A 227 -13.86 -1.73 9.68
CA ARG A 227 -14.99 -2.08 10.54
C ARG A 227 -14.63 -3.18 11.52
N THR A 228 -13.97 -4.22 11.03
CA THR A 228 -13.50 -5.33 11.86
C THR A 228 -12.04 -5.57 11.54
N GLU A 229 -11.20 -5.39 12.55
CA GLU A 229 -9.78 -5.77 12.46
C GLU A 229 -9.64 -7.28 12.31
N LEU A 230 -8.48 -7.71 11.84
CA LEU A 230 -8.17 -9.10 11.61
C LEU A 230 -8.48 -9.95 12.85
N THR A 231 -9.53 -10.74 12.74
CA THR A 231 -10.11 -11.57 13.80
C THR A 231 -9.98 -13.04 13.43
N VAL A 232 -9.71 -13.87 14.43
CA VAL A 232 -9.59 -15.33 14.29
C VAL A 232 -10.67 -15.98 15.13
N LEU A 233 -11.53 -16.77 14.51
CA LEU A 233 -12.54 -17.58 15.17
C LEU A 233 -12.26 -19.08 14.95
N SER A 234 -12.55 -19.90 15.95
CA SER A 234 -12.52 -21.37 15.80
C SER A 234 -13.73 -21.81 14.96
N ALA A 235 -13.48 -22.68 14.01
CA ALA A 235 -14.48 -23.24 13.08
C ALA A 235 -14.29 -24.76 12.97
N ASP A 236 -14.34 -25.46 14.11
CA ASP A 236 -14.13 -26.90 14.17
C ASP A 236 -15.33 -27.68 13.57
N ASP A 237 -15.04 -28.66 12.71
CA ASP A 237 -16.05 -29.59 12.23
C ASP A 237 -15.83 -31.00 12.81
N PRO A 238 -16.60 -31.38 13.86
CA PRO A 238 -16.50 -32.69 14.45
C PRO A 238 -16.90 -33.83 13.51
N LYS A 239 -17.76 -33.58 12.51
CA LYS A 239 -18.19 -34.58 11.53
C LYS A 239 -17.09 -34.91 10.53
N ALA A 240 -16.40 -33.87 10.05
CA ALA A 240 -15.25 -34.02 9.17
C ALA A 240 -13.96 -34.40 9.93
N ARG A 241 -13.97 -34.34 11.28
CA ARG A 241 -12.79 -34.53 12.13
C ARG A 241 -11.64 -33.57 11.75
N THR A 242 -12.01 -32.31 11.49
CA THR A 242 -11.06 -31.25 11.22
C THR A 242 -11.10 -30.20 12.32
N ILE A 243 -9.95 -29.59 12.58
CA ILE A 243 -9.83 -28.33 13.33
C ILE A 243 -9.69 -27.24 12.32
N GLY A 244 -10.64 -26.30 12.32
CA GLY A 244 -10.68 -25.19 11.40
C GLY A 244 -10.57 -23.84 12.12
N PHE A 245 -10.18 -22.83 11.35
CA PHE A 245 -10.16 -21.44 11.79
C PHE A 245 -10.75 -20.58 10.69
N SER A 246 -11.58 -19.62 11.07
CA SER A 246 -12.00 -18.54 10.20
C SER A 246 -11.23 -17.29 10.59
N VAL A 247 -10.37 -16.86 9.70
CA VAL A 247 -9.60 -15.61 9.84
C VAL A 247 -10.19 -14.62 8.85
N PHE A 248 -10.66 -13.48 9.33
CA PHE A 248 -11.31 -12.49 8.46
C PHE A 248 -11.08 -11.06 8.96
N GLU A 249 -11.21 -10.12 8.04
CA GLU A 249 -11.23 -8.69 8.31
C GLU A 249 -12.27 -8.01 7.40
N ASN A 250 -12.86 -6.91 7.86
CA ASN A 250 -13.82 -6.12 7.10
C ASN A 250 -13.35 -4.67 7.03
N LEU A 251 -13.01 -4.23 5.83
CA LEU A 251 -12.45 -2.91 5.59
C LEU A 251 -12.88 -2.36 4.22
N GLY A 252 -12.68 -1.07 4.03
CA GLY A 252 -12.79 -0.42 2.73
C GLY A 252 -11.45 0.21 2.36
N ILE A 253 -11.23 0.48 1.09
CA ILE A 253 -10.04 1.20 0.64
C ILE A 253 -10.50 2.26 -0.35
N GLY A 254 -10.07 3.50 -0.14
CA GLY A 254 -10.43 4.57 -1.05
C GLY A 254 -9.44 5.71 -1.08
N ALA A 255 -9.08 6.15 -2.29
CA ALA A 255 -8.33 7.35 -2.53
C ALA A 255 -9.29 8.48 -2.93
N TYR A 256 -9.19 9.63 -2.30
CA TYR A 256 -10.00 10.81 -2.62
C TYR A 256 -9.20 11.91 -3.33
N ASN A 257 -7.88 11.85 -3.27
CA ASN A 257 -7.00 12.85 -3.89
C ASN A 257 -6.05 12.20 -4.91
N PRO A 258 -6.41 12.13 -6.19
CA PRO A 258 -5.56 11.54 -7.22
C PRO A 258 -4.27 12.34 -7.49
N ARG A 259 -4.21 13.62 -7.08
CA ARG A 259 -3.02 14.47 -7.23
C ARG A 259 -1.85 14.01 -6.35
N GLY A 260 -2.14 13.25 -5.30
CA GLY A 260 -1.15 12.72 -4.37
C GLY A 260 -0.44 11.44 -4.84
N LEU A 261 -0.68 10.98 -6.06
CA LEU A 261 -0.10 9.77 -6.61
C LEU A 261 0.52 10.02 -7.98
N ALA A 262 1.75 9.54 -8.18
CA ALA A 262 2.37 9.45 -9.50
C ALA A 262 2.82 8.01 -9.76
N ARG A 263 2.62 7.52 -10.99
CA ARG A 263 3.05 6.20 -11.43
C ARG A 263 4.11 6.30 -12.51
N LEU A 264 5.26 5.70 -12.26
CA LEU A 264 6.32 5.53 -13.24
C LEU A 264 6.25 4.14 -13.85
N THR A 265 6.44 4.05 -15.15
CA THR A 265 6.61 2.78 -15.86
C THR A 265 8.07 2.64 -16.29
N VAL A 266 8.74 1.59 -15.83
CA VAL A 266 10.13 1.27 -16.15
C VAL A 266 10.16 0.10 -17.11
N GLN A 267 10.70 0.29 -18.30
CA GLN A 267 10.84 -0.77 -19.27
C GLN A 267 11.98 -1.72 -18.85
N ARG A 268 11.69 -3.03 -18.89
CA ARG A 268 12.63 -4.10 -18.50
C ARG A 268 12.86 -5.08 -19.64
#